data_ee3ea6b1b1557e5cf9946cf1e610cb22
#
_entry.id   ee3ea6b1b1557e5cf9946cf1e610cb22
#
_cell.length_a   1.000
_cell.length_b   1.000
_cell.length_c   1.000
_cell.angle_alpha   90.00
_cell.angle_beta   90.00
_cell.angle_gamma   90.00
#
_symmetry.space_group_name_H-M   'P 1'
#
loop_
_entity.id
_entity.type
_entity.pdbx_description
1 polymer ?
#
loop_
_entity_poly.entity_id
_entity_poly.type
_entity_poly.pdbx_seq_one_letter_code
_entity_poly.pdbx_strand_id
1 'polypeptide(L)'
;NKLTKRISEQIESKGVIEVLRKGVKDRGNTFKLVYFKPKSGLNQEHQDLYKKNRFIELRQLKYSKKNENSIDMGIFINGIPIMMLELKNSLTGQDHNHGIKQWKFDRDSKEPLFKFKRNIVYFSVGNEKVFMSTRLSGSKTRFLPFNKDIDNPVNLKGHMTHYLWDDILQKDSVLDLIENFVHIRK
;
A
#
# COMPACT_ATOMS: atom_id res chain seq x y z
N ASN A 1 -15.84 -17.07 -6.37
CA ASN A 1 -16.61 -16.13 -7.17
C ASN A 1 -15.85 -15.83 -8.47
N LYS A 2 -16.54 -15.92 -9.64
CA LYS A 2 -15.93 -15.68 -10.96
C LYS A 2 -15.32 -14.28 -11.09
N LEU A 3 -15.99 -13.26 -10.56
CA LEU A 3 -15.50 -11.88 -10.60
C LEU A 3 -14.20 -11.69 -9.80
N THR A 4 -14.11 -12.25 -8.60
CA THR A 4 -12.90 -12.18 -7.77
C THR A 4 -11.69 -12.80 -8.48
N LYS A 5 -11.90 -13.96 -9.14
CA LYS A 5 -10.87 -14.58 -9.95
C LYS A 5 -10.42 -13.66 -11.08
N ARG A 6 -11.38 -13.04 -11.79
CA ARG A 6 -11.11 -12.11 -12.90
C ARG A 6 -10.34 -10.88 -12.44
N ILE A 7 -10.69 -10.32 -11.29
CA ILE A 7 -9.95 -9.20 -10.67
C ILE A 7 -8.49 -9.62 -10.41
N SER A 8 -8.29 -10.79 -9.79
CA SER A 8 -6.95 -11.30 -9.48
C SER A 8 -6.10 -11.52 -10.74
N GLU A 9 -6.66 -12.10 -11.79
CA GLU A 9 -5.99 -12.30 -13.08
C GLU A 9 -5.58 -10.98 -13.73
N GLN A 10 -6.46 -9.97 -13.71
CA GLN A 10 -6.13 -8.66 -14.28
C GLN A 10 -5.10 -7.89 -13.45
N ILE A 11 -5.13 -8.01 -12.12
CA ILE A 11 -4.07 -7.45 -11.28
C ILE A 11 -2.72 -8.14 -11.58
N GLU A 12 -2.71 -9.45 -11.76
CA GLU A 12 -1.48 -10.18 -12.07
C GLU A 12 -0.89 -9.77 -13.43
N SER A 13 -1.71 -9.58 -14.44
CA SER A 13 -1.26 -9.21 -15.79
C SER A 13 -0.89 -7.73 -15.93
N LYS A 14 -1.72 -6.82 -15.40
CA LYS A 14 -1.61 -5.37 -15.62
C LYS A 14 -1.02 -4.62 -14.43
N GLY A 15 -1.14 -5.18 -13.24
CA GLY A 15 -0.79 -4.56 -11.96
C GLY A 15 -1.97 -3.84 -11.29
N VAL A 16 -1.87 -3.71 -9.97
CA VAL A 16 -2.91 -3.12 -9.12
C VAL A 16 -3.25 -1.68 -9.51
N ILE A 17 -2.24 -0.85 -9.82
CA ILE A 17 -2.43 0.56 -10.19
C ILE A 17 -3.30 0.71 -11.44
N GLU A 18 -3.00 -0.07 -12.48
CA GLU A 18 -3.75 -0.04 -13.73
C GLU A 18 -5.20 -0.47 -13.52
N VAL A 19 -5.41 -1.51 -12.72
CA VAL A 19 -6.74 -2.03 -12.39
C VAL A 19 -7.55 -1.05 -11.53
N LEU A 20 -6.93 -0.38 -10.58
CA LEU A 20 -7.60 0.65 -9.77
C LEU A 20 -8.00 1.85 -10.63
N ARG A 21 -7.13 2.30 -11.55
CA ARG A 21 -7.41 3.44 -12.42
C ARG A 21 -8.46 3.15 -13.49
N LYS A 22 -8.34 2.03 -14.18
CA LYS A 22 -9.13 1.71 -15.38
C LYS A 22 -10.28 0.74 -15.12
N GLY A 23 -10.30 0.10 -13.95
CA GLY A 23 -11.26 -0.95 -13.64
C GLY A 23 -10.94 -2.30 -14.27
N VAL A 24 -11.84 -3.25 -14.06
CA VAL A 24 -11.77 -4.63 -14.55
C VAL A 24 -12.73 -4.83 -15.70
N LYS A 25 -12.22 -5.32 -16.82
CA LYS A 25 -13.02 -5.67 -17.98
C LYS A 25 -13.53 -7.11 -17.87
N ASP A 26 -14.83 -7.30 -17.93
CA ASP A 26 -15.46 -8.60 -17.98
C ASP A 26 -16.69 -8.58 -18.90
N ARG A 27 -16.75 -9.50 -19.87
CA ARG A 27 -17.86 -9.69 -20.81
C ARG A 27 -18.36 -8.40 -21.46
N GLY A 28 -17.44 -7.59 -21.96
CA GLY A 28 -17.77 -6.31 -22.62
C GLY A 28 -18.00 -5.12 -21.68
N ASN A 29 -18.18 -5.36 -20.38
CA ASN A 29 -18.38 -4.32 -19.38
C ASN A 29 -17.08 -3.97 -18.65
N THR A 30 -17.01 -2.73 -18.14
CA THR A 30 -15.91 -2.27 -17.29
C THR A 30 -16.45 -1.98 -15.88
N PHE A 31 -15.93 -2.72 -14.89
CA PHE A 31 -16.29 -2.53 -13.48
C PHE A 31 -15.22 -1.67 -12.81
N LYS A 32 -15.59 -0.45 -12.42
CA LYS A 32 -14.72 0.40 -11.59
C LYS A 32 -14.66 -0.16 -10.18
N LEU A 33 -13.45 -0.31 -9.66
CA LEU A 33 -13.21 -0.84 -8.32
C LEU A 33 -12.95 0.27 -7.30
N VAL A 34 -12.61 1.47 -7.78
CA VAL A 34 -12.31 2.67 -6.98
C VAL A 34 -12.83 3.89 -7.72
N TYR A 35 -13.28 4.87 -6.98
CA TYR A 35 -13.72 6.17 -7.49
C TYR A 35 -12.80 7.26 -6.95
N PHE A 36 -12.18 8.02 -7.82
CA PHE A 36 -11.31 9.13 -7.47
C PHE A 36 -12.09 10.39 -7.15
N LYS A 37 -11.43 11.35 -6.50
CA LYS A 37 -12.06 12.60 -6.08
C LYS A 37 -12.55 13.40 -7.31
N PRO A 38 -13.83 13.77 -7.39
CA PRO A 38 -14.32 14.56 -8.50
C PRO A 38 -13.63 15.94 -8.54
N LYS A 39 -13.23 16.37 -9.73
CA LYS A 39 -12.62 17.70 -9.93
C LYS A 39 -13.59 18.86 -9.71
N SER A 40 -14.88 18.61 -9.80
CA SER A 40 -15.93 19.61 -9.54
C SER A 40 -17.00 19.05 -8.64
N GLY A 41 -17.64 19.96 -7.87
CA GLY A 41 -18.78 19.62 -6.99
C GLY A 41 -20.11 19.43 -7.72
N LEU A 42 -20.16 19.55 -9.04
CA LEU A 42 -21.40 19.61 -9.81
C LEU A 42 -22.09 18.26 -10.02
N ASN A 43 -21.35 17.15 -9.91
CA ASN A 43 -21.89 15.81 -10.08
C ASN A 43 -22.01 15.10 -8.73
N GLN A 44 -23.19 15.13 -8.15
CA GLN A 44 -23.49 14.52 -6.86
C GLN A 44 -23.27 13.00 -6.87
N GLU A 45 -23.62 12.31 -7.95
CA GLU A 45 -23.43 10.87 -8.08
C GLU A 45 -21.95 10.48 -7.95
N HIS A 46 -21.05 11.22 -8.62
CA HIS A 46 -19.60 10.97 -8.51
C HIS A 46 -19.08 11.22 -7.09
N GLN A 47 -19.62 12.24 -6.41
CA GLN A 47 -19.24 12.49 -5.00
C GLN A 47 -19.71 11.34 -4.10
N ASP A 48 -20.91 10.83 -4.30
CA ASP A 48 -21.44 9.74 -3.50
C ASP A 48 -20.69 8.43 -3.75
N LEU A 49 -20.31 8.15 -4.99
CA LEU A 49 -19.47 7.01 -5.33
C LEU A 49 -18.06 7.14 -4.71
N TYR A 50 -17.48 8.34 -4.73
CA TYR A 50 -16.18 8.60 -4.06
C TYR A 50 -16.27 8.36 -2.55
N LYS A 51 -17.32 8.81 -1.88
CA LYS A 51 -17.55 8.58 -0.45
C LYS A 51 -17.69 7.10 -0.10
N LYS A 52 -18.20 6.28 -1.02
CA LYS A 52 -18.35 4.82 -0.85
C LYS A 52 -17.04 4.04 -0.87
N ASN A 53 -15.91 4.64 -1.27
CA ASN A 53 -14.62 3.96 -1.12
C ASN A 53 -14.37 3.61 0.34
N ARG A 54 -14.03 2.36 0.60
CA ARG A 54 -13.73 1.83 1.93
C ARG A 54 -12.24 1.58 2.06
N PHE A 55 -11.60 2.30 2.98
CA PHE A 55 -10.25 2.00 3.42
C PHE A 55 -10.33 1.09 4.63
N ILE A 56 -9.52 0.05 4.64
CA ILE A 56 -9.45 -0.95 5.72
C ILE A 56 -8.01 -1.11 6.10
N GLU A 57 -7.72 -0.96 7.38
CA GLU A 57 -6.46 -1.34 8.01
C GLU A 57 -6.63 -2.72 8.64
N LEU A 58 -5.73 -3.63 8.34
CA LEU A 58 -5.64 -4.94 8.97
C LEU A 58 -4.29 -5.06 9.68
N ARG A 59 -4.33 -5.27 10.98
CA ARG A 59 -3.15 -5.52 11.82
C ARG A 59 -2.86 -6.99 11.89
N GLN A 60 -1.58 -7.34 12.05
CA GLN A 60 -1.10 -8.72 12.12
C GLN A 60 -1.68 -9.58 10.98
N LEU A 61 -1.57 -9.05 9.75
CA LEU A 61 -2.12 -9.67 8.55
C LEU A 61 -1.38 -10.97 8.22
N LYS A 62 -2.02 -12.11 8.45
CA LYS A 62 -1.54 -13.40 7.96
C LYS A 62 -1.65 -13.46 6.45
N TYR A 63 -0.54 -13.65 5.76
CA TYR A 63 -0.46 -13.56 4.30
C TYR A 63 -0.15 -14.88 3.60
N SER A 64 0.37 -15.84 4.34
CA SER A 64 0.75 -17.15 3.79
C SER A 64 -0.22 -18.24 4.25
N LYS A 65 -0.43 -19.21 3.38
CA LYS A 65 -1.10 -20.48 3.73
C LYS A 65 -0.12 -21.56 4.20
N LYS A 66 1.19 -21.27 4.12
CA LYS A 66 2.26 -22.24 4.42
C LYS A 66 2.80 -22.11 5.83
N ASN A 67 2.59 -20.96 6.45
CA ASN A 67 3.10 -20.65 7.79
C ASN A 67 2.20 -19.60 8.47
N GLU A 68 2.46 -19.34 9.73
CA GLU A 68 1.73 -18.38 10.56
C GLU A 68 2.32 -16.95 10.53
N ASN A 69 3.22 -16.67 9.60
CA ASN A 69 3.85 -15.35 9.50
C ASN A 69 2.81 -14.28 9.18
N SER A 70 2.93 -13.15 9.86
CA SER A 70 2.09 -11.98 9.66
C SER A 70 2.92 -10.73 9.32
N ILE A 71 2.29 -9.78 8.67
CA ILE A 71 2.77 -8.41 8.49
C ILE A 71 2.14 -7.56 9.58
N ASP A 72 2.87 -6.59 10.12
CA ASP A 72 2.35 -5.75 11.19
C ASP A 72 1.08 -5.01 10.77
N MET A 73 1.04 -4.48 9.52
CA MET A 73 -0.13 -3.78 8.99
C MET A 73 -0.26 -3.90 7.47
N GLY A 74 -1.49 -4.11 7.00
CA GLY A 74 -1.88 -4.03 5.59
C GLY A 74 -2.98 -3.01 5.38
N ILE A 75 -2.86 -2.14 4.37
CA ILE A 75 -3.88 -1.16 3.98
C ILE A 75 -4.53 -1.62 2.69
N PHE A 76 -5.85 -1.60 2.68
CA PHE A 76 -6.71 -2.06 1.59
C PHE A 76 -7.68 -0.97 1.17
N ILE A 77 -7.97 -0.92 -0.13
CA ILE A 77 -9.07 -0.12 -0.67
C ILE A 77 -10.09 -1.04 -1.35
N ASN A 78 -11.34 -0.99 -0.91
CA ASN A 78 -12.43 -1.83 -1.43
C ASN A 78 -12.06 -3.33 -1.49
N GLY A 79 -11.27 -3.81 -0.50
CA GLY A 79 -10.79 -5.19 -0.41
C GLY A 79 -9.55 -5.50 -1.24
N ILE A 80 -8.97 -4.53 -1.96
CA ILE A 80 -7.74 -4.70 -2.74
C ILE A 80 -6.55 -4.22 -1.91
N PRO A 81 -5.50 -5.04 -1.69
CA PRO A 81 -4.31 -4.65 -0.96
C PRO A 81 -3.55 -3.58 -1.75
N ILE A 82 -3.11 -2.52 -1.07
CA ILE A 82 -2.37 -1.43 -1.69
C ILE A 82 -1.03 -1.14 -1.01
N MET A 83 -0.94 -1.25 0.31
CA MET A 83 0.27 -0.93 1.06
C MET A 83 0.48 -1.94 2.18
N MET A 84 1.74 -2.30 2.44
CA MET A 84 2.15 -3.22 3.50
C MET A 84 3.23 -2.56 4.35
N LEU A 85 3.12 -2.66 5.67
CA LEU A 85 4.00 -1.98 6.61
C LEU A 85 4.54 -2.95 7.66
N GLU A 86 5.85 -2.88 7.92
CA GLU A 86 6.51 -3.40 9.11
C GLU A 86 6.78 -2.23 10.04
N LEU A 87 6.27 -2.30 11.25
CA LEU A 87 6.32 -1.24 12.26
C LEU A 87 7.32 -1.61 13.34
N LYS A 88 8.24 -0.72 13.66
CA LYS A 88 9.30 -0.94 14.65
C LYS A 88 9.28 0.17 15.68
N ASN A 89 9.46 -0.23 16.94
CA ASN A 89 9.44 0.68 18.06
C ASN A 89 10.80 0.66 18.79
N SER A 90 11.40 1.83 18.92
CA SER A 90 12.69 2.00 19.61
C SER A 90 12.64 1.58 21.09
N LEU A 91 11.47 1.60 21.76
CA LEU A 91 11.31 1.09 23.12
C LEU A 91 11.59 -0.41 23.24
N THR A 92 11.45 -1.16 22.16
CA THR A 92 11.80 -2.59 22.09
C THR A 92 13.19 -2.84 21.53
N GLY A 93 14.01 -1.80 21.38
CA GLY A 93 15.34 -1.88 20.78
C GLY A 93 15.33 -2.10 19.27
N GLN A 94 14.19 -1.89 18.60
CA GLN A 94 14.04 -2.08 17.16
C GLN A 94 13.82 -0.76 16.43
N ASP A 95 14.39 -0.66 15.24
CA ASP A 95 14.27 0.48 14.34
C ASP A 95 13.85 0.05 12.93
N HIS A 96 13.77 1.00 12.01
CA HIS A 96 13.44 0.75 10.60
C HIS A 96 14.38 -0.26 9.92
N ASN A 97 15.65 -0.42 10.34
CA ASN A 97 16.56 -1.40 9.77
C ASN A 97 16.12 -2.85 10.07
N HIS A 98 15.53 -3.07 11.22
CA HIS A 98 14.93 -4.37 11.57
C HIS A 98 13.76 -4.70 10.64
N GLY A 99 12.90 -3.73 10.33
CA GLY A 99 11.82 -3.92 9.35
C GLY A 99 12.34 -4.15 7.93
N ILE A 100 13.37 -3.42 7.49
CA ILE A 100 14.05 -3.68 6.21
C ILE A 100 14.63 -5.10 6.17
N LYS A 101 15.25 -5.55 7.26
CA LYS A 101 15.79 -6.91 7.36
C LYS A 101 14.67 -7.96 7.24
N GLN A 102 13.54 -7.76 7.91
CA GLN A 102 12.38 -8.64 7.78
C GLN A 102 11.87 -8.72 6.34
N TRP A 103 11.71 -7.59 5.64
CA TRP A 103 11.30 -7.57 4.23
C TRP A 103 12.27 -8.32 3.32
N LYS A 104 13.57 -8.26 3.60
CA LYS A 104 14.60 -8.88 2.75
C LYS A 104 14.76 -10.38 3.00
N PHE A 105 14.62 -10.84 4.23
CA PHE A 105 15.05 -12.18 4.62
C PHE A 105 13.92 -13.04 5.16
N ASP A 106 12.90 -12.44 5.79
CA ASP A 106 11.83 -13.20 6.45
C ASP A 106 10.54 -13.24 5.62
N ARG A 107 10.44 -12.40 4.56
CA ARG A 107 9.28 -12.33 3.69
C ARG A 107 9.61 -12.92 2.32
N ASP A 108 9.00 -14.09 2.00
CA ASP A 108 9.17 -14.70 0.69
C ASP A 108 8.48 -13.85 -0.39
N SER A 109 9.28 -13.21 -1.24
CA SER A 109 8.79 -12.38 -2.35
C SER A 109 7.95 -13.14 -3.40
N LYS A 110 7.93 -14.48 -3.33
CA LYS A 110 7.10 -15.35 -4.19
C LYS A 110 5.68 -15.53 -3.66
N GLU A 111 5.42 -15.17 -2.41
CA GLU A 111 4.06 -15.21 -1.87
C GLU A 111 3.09 -14.37 -2.72
N PRO A 112 1.84 -14.83 -2.94
CA PRO A 112 0.90 -14.13 -3.83
C PRO A 112 0.71 -12.64 -3.51
N LEU A 113 0.71 -12.30 -2.22
CA LEU A 113 0.57 -10.91 -1.77
C LEU A 113 1.79 -10.05 -2.12
N PHE A 114 2.98 -10.63 -2.23
CA PHE A 114 4.24 -9.92 -2.44
C PHE A 114 4.73 -9.92 -3.88
N LYS A 115 4.05 -10.61 -4.78
CA LYS A 115 4.39 -10.58 -6.20
C LYS A 115 4.43 -9.15 -6.72
N PHE A 116 5.38 -8.85 -7.59
CA PHE A 116 5.51 -7.54 -8.22
C PHE A 116 4.18 -7.05 -8.82
N LYS A 117 3.85 -5.79 -8.65
CA LYS A 117 2.60 -5.13 -9.07
C LYS A 117 1.33 -5.51 -8.28
N ARG A 118 1.43 -6.37 -7.26
CA ARG A 118 0.29 -6.73 -6.39
C ARG A 118 -0.01 -5.65 -5.36
N ASN A 119 1.02 -5.00 -4.85
CA ASN A 119 0.95 -3.85 -3.95
C ASN A 119 1.62 -2.65 -4.61
N ILE A 120 1.33 -1.47 -4.11
CA ILE A 120 1.94 -0.22 -4.54
C ILE A 120 3.29 -0.04 -3.84
N VAL A 121 3.32 -0.26 -2.52
CA VAL A 121 4.48 0.03 -1.69
C VAL A 121 4.55 -0.86 -0.45
N TYR A 122 5.79 -1.10 -0.02
CA TYR A 122 6.17 -1.77 1.21
C TYR A 122 6.95 -0.78 2.06
N PHE A 123 6.48 -0.52 3.27
CA PHE A 123 7.13 0.40 4.20
C PHE A 123 7.84 -0.36 5.33
N SER A 124 8.99 0.16 5.74
CA SER A 124 9.60 -0.09 7.04
C SER A 124 9.55 1.20 7.84
N VAL A 125 8.80 1.21 8.92
CA VAL A 125 8.49 2.40 9.72
C VAL A 125 9.11 2.24 11.11
N GLY A 126 10.00 3.15 11.46
CA GLY A 126 10.50 3.34 12.83
C GLY A 126 9.90 4.59 13.46
N ASN A 127 10.33 4.92 14.67
CA ASN A 127 9.88 6.14 15.35
C ASN A 127 10.42 7.42 14.68
N GLU A 128 11.61 7.33 14.06
CA GLU A 128 12.33 8.47 13.52
C GLU A 128 12.33 8.51 11.99
N LYS A 129 12.43 7.35 11.34
CA LYS A 129 12.63 7.23 9.88
C LYS A 129 11.67 6.24 9.25
N VAL A 130 11.30 6.52 8.00
CA VAL A 130 10.53 5.65 7.13
C VAL A 130 11.36 5.30 5.89
N PHE A 131 11.33 4.04 5.52
CA PHE A 131 11.88 3.56 4.25
C PHE A 131 10.83 2.82 3.45
N MET A 132 10.92 2.92 2.13
CA MET A 132 9.96 2.28 1.24
C MET A 132 10.62 1.48 0.13
N SER A 133 9.91 0.47 -0.35
CA SER A 133 10.23 -0.26 -1.57
C SER A 133 8.95 -0.50 -2.37
N THR A 134 9.02 -0.42 -3.69
CA THR A 134 7.89 -0.74 -4.58
C THR A 134 7.98 -2.17 -5.15
N ARG A 135 9.06 -2.88 -4.85
CA ARG A 135 9.28 -4.26 -5.30
C ARG A 135 10.12 -5.03 -4.31
N LEU A 136 9.65 -6.18 -3.87
CA LEU A 136 10.43 -7.14 -3.10
C LEU A 136 11.21 -8.06 -4.03
N SER A 137 12.48 -8.32 -3.70
CA SER A 137 13.40 -9.19 -4.44
C SER A 137 14.34 -9.93 -3.48
N GLY A 138 13.83 -10.35 -2.31
CA GLY A 138 14.62 -10.98 -1.25
C GLY A 138 15.76 -10.05 -0.79
N SER A 139 16.94 -10.58 -0.58
CA SER A 139 18.12 -9.81 -0.13
C SER A 139 18.48 -8.63 -1.05
N LYS A 140 18.13 -8.70 -2.34
CA LYS A 140 18.36 -7.64 -3.33
C LYS A 140 17.30 -6.53 -3.31
N THR A 141 16.32 -6.59 -2.41
CA THR A 141 15.30 -5.54 -2.28
C THR A 141 15.97 -4.21 -1.95
N ARG A 142 15.67 -3.18 -2.73
CA ARG A 142 16.17 -1.82 -2.52
C ARG A 142 15.12 -1.03 -1.76
N PHE A 143 15.50 -0.51 -0.60
CA PHE A 143 14.72 0.44 0.18
C PHE A 143 15.27 1.85 -0.01
N LEU A 144 14.38 2.81 -0.20
CA LEU A 144 14.69 4.23 -0.33
C LEU A 144 14.13 4.96 0.88
N PRO A 145 14.83 6.01 1.37
CA PRO A 145 14.27 6.85 2.42
C PRO A 145 12.98 7.54 1.93
N PHE A 146 12.01 7.60 2.82
CA PHE A 146 10.73 8.27 2.60
C PHE A 146 10.49 9.26 3.74
N ASN A 147 11.45 10.14 3.97
CA ASN A 147 11.45 11.14 5.02
C ASN A 147 11.10 12.52 4.44
N LYS A 148 10.68 13.45 5.29
CA LYS A 148 10.40 14.85 4.89
C LYS A 148 11.68 15.57 4.45
N ASP A 149 12.82 15.20 5.02
CA ASP A 149 14.17 15.69 4.69
C ASP A 149 15.18 14.57 4.92
N ILE A 150 16.49 14.85 5.01
CA ILE A 150 17.54 13.90 5.39
C ILE A 150 17.15 13.21 6.70
N ASP A 151 16.74 13.99 7.69
CA ASP A 151 16.08 13.54 8.92
C ASP A 151 14.70 14.16 9.05
N ASN A 152 13.75 13.42 9.62
CA ASN A 152 12.44 13.98 9.90
C ASN A 152 12.53 15.02 11.02
N PRO A 153 11.74 16.09 10.98
CA PRO A 153 11.71 17.09 12.04
C PRO A 153 11.27 16.47 13.37
N VAL A 154 11.87 16.94 14.46
CA VAL A 154 11.51 16.48 15.80
C VAL A 154 10.04 16.79 16.09
N ASN A 155 9.31 15.81 16.56
CA ASN A 155 7.94 15.95 17.02
C ASN A 155 7.89 15.79 18.56
N LEU A 156 7.66 16.88 19.27
CA LEU A 156 7.58 16.88 20.73
C LEU A 156 6.34 16.15 21.29
N LYS A 157 5.35 15.87 20.45
CA LYS A 157 4.07 15.24 20.85
C LYS A 157 3.93 13.79 20.36
N GLY A 158 4.95 13.25 19.70
CA GLY A 158 4.86 11.89 19.15
C GLY A 158 6.10 11.49 18.34
N HIS A 159 5.93 10.52 17.45
CA HIS A 159 7.02 10.05 16.61
C HIS A 159 7.34 11.05 15.48
N MET A 160 8.59 11.11 15.07
CA MET A 160 9.04 11.96 13.96
C MET A 160 8.41 11.49 12.62
N THR A 161 7.93 10.26 12.56
CA THR A 161 7.27 9.65 11.40
C THR A 161 5.75 9.87 11.37
N HIS A 162 5.20 10.73 12.22
CA HIS A 162 3.75 11.02 12.32
C HIS A 162 3.14 11.45 10.97
N TYR A 163 3.88 12.19 10.14
CA TYR A 163 3.42 12.65 8.82
C TYR A 163 2.94 11.50 7.92
N LEU A 164 3.48 10.28 8.11
CA LEU A 164 3.03 9.13 7.33
C LEU A 164 1.54 8.86 7.58
N TRP A 165 1.10 9.02 8.83
CA TRP A 165 -0.29 8.81 9.25
C TRP A 165 -1.17 10.00 9.00
N ASP A 166 -0.67 11.20 9.32
CA ASP A 166 -1.46 12.43 9.32
C ASP A 166 -1.62 13.03 7.92
N ASP A 167 -0.62 12.83 7.04
CA ASP A 167 -0.61 13.44 5.70
C ASP A 167 -0.73 12.38 4.59
N ILE A 168 0.13 11.36 4.61
CA ILE A 168 0.32 10.45 3.46
C ILE A 168 -0.78 9.37 3.40
N LEU A 169 -1.07 8.73 4.53
CA LEU A 169 -2.03 7.61 4.60
C LEU A 169 -3.48 8.08 4.78
N GLN A 170 -3.74 9.36 4.53
CA GLN A 170 -5.10 9.89 4.49
C GLN A 170 -5.80 9.49 3.19
N LYS A 171 -7.11 9.28 3.25
CA LYS A 171 -7.93 8.80 2.13
C LYS A 171 -7.70 9.61 0.84
N ASP A 172 -7.78 10.93 0.94
CA ASP A 172 -7.66 11.82 -0.22
C ASP A 172 -6.24 11.77 -0.80
N SER A 173 -5.21 11.77 0.06
CA SER A 173 -3.81 11.68 -0.32
C SER A 173 -3.50 10.35 -1.02
N VAL A 174 -3.92 9.23 -0.45
CA VAL A 174 -3.69 7.90 -1.05
C VAL A 174 -4.36 7.78 -2.41
N LEU A 175 -5.60 8.27 -2.55
CA LEU A 175 -6.31 8.23 -3.83
C LEU A 175 -5.65 9.13 -4.88
N ASP A 176 -5.19 10.31 -4.50
CA ASP A 176 -4.46 11.22 -5.39
C ASP A 176 -3.12 10.62 -5.85
N LEU A 177 -2.37 10.02 -4.92
CA LEU A 177 -1.14 9.28 -5.25
C LEU A 177 -1.41 8.16 -6.25
N ILE A 178 -2.47 7.37 -6.06
CA ILE A 178 -2.84 6.29 -6.98
C ILE A 178 -3.26 6.87 -8.33
N GLU A 179 -4.04 7.94 -8.36
CA GLU A 179 -4.56 8.52 -9.61
C GLU A 179 -3.46 9.16 -10.44
N ASN A 180 -2.60 9.97 -9.82
CA ASN A 180 -1.78 10.94 -10.53
C ASN A 180 -0.26 10.68 -10.46
N PHE A 181 0.26 10.10 -9.38
CA PHE A 181 1.70 10.10 -9.13
C PHE A 181 2.40 8.75 -9.28
N VAL A 182 1.74 7.64 -8.96
CA VAL A 182 2.38 6.32 -9.01
C VAL A 182 2.34 5.76 -10.41
N HIS A 183 3.50 5.46 -11.00
CA HIS A 183 3.61 4.89 -12.35
C HIS A 183 4.48 3.63 -12.36
N ILE A 184 4.11 2.67 -13.20
CA ILE A 184 4.93 1.48 -13.46
C ILE A 184 5.88 1.83 -14.62
N ARG A 185 7.17 1.91 -14.35
CA ARG A 185 8.17 1.93 -15.42
C ARG A 185 8.25 0.55 -16.07
N LYS A 186 8.18 0.55 -17.39
CA LYS A 186 8.43 -0.62 -18.23
C LYS A 186 9.93 -0.87 -18.35
#